data_8d8d555a42a8b6b6f5c73e6a2f3790b4
#
_entry.id   8d8d555a42a8b6b6f5c73e6a2f3790b4
#
_cell.length_a   1.000
_cell.length_b   1.000
_cell.length_c   1.000
_cell.angle_alpha   90.00
_cell.angle_beta   90.00
_cell.angle_gamma   90.00
#
_symmetry.space_group_name_H-M   'P 1'
#
loop_
_entity.id
_entity.type
_entity.pdbx_description
1 polymer ?
#
loop_
_entity_poly.entity_id
_entity_poly.type
_entity_poly.pdbx_seq_one_letter_code
_entity_poly.pdbx_strand_id
1 'polypeptide(L)'
;MNSTNGTSDIPTFVNMQHKQSNTSDKRRLRVAVLNIFFSPAGGGAERYSIALVEQLAPRHDIHVFAQRIEHNIPGVTFHVVSASPLKLRWLNQLWYATATWRATRRGFDVTHSHENVWRGEVQTVHVLPTRYKLFHSVSLMRRLLRYLKVATSPRLITYLVLERARFSRHHKRRVVATSTVLRDQMILAYPSATAALRVVTPGVTMPSEVATPKRQLAARKQLGLPQAGKGILFVGNDYGKKGLNTLLKALAKFHDTTWLAVVGNPAHIQEFQRLAQAEGVADRVHFLGSIKDTGPAYVAVDCLAHPTLEDTFAMVVLESMANGVPVVVSGQKYCGISGLLSHETNVLLVEDPRNADALHAALARVLKDDVLRQKLCAAGLQFTAQYQWSAIALQQEKIYFEVAP
;
A
#
# COMPACT_ATOMS: atom_id res chain seq x y z
N MET A 1 -31.23 51.74 -24.86
CA MET A 1 -32.16 50.69 -25.28
C MET A 1 -31.47 49.36 -25.10
N ASN A 2 -32.09 48.55 -24.32
CA ASN A 2 -31.83 47.13 -24.03
C ASN A 2 -30.48 46.68 -23.47
N SER A 3 -30.47 46.64 -22.17
CA SER A 3 -29.67 45.77 -21.31
C SER A 3 -30.12 44.31 -21.43
N THR A 4 -29.22 43.36 -21.59
CA THR A 4 -29.47 41.95 -21.27
C THR A 4 -28.44 41.47 -20.27
N ASN A 5 -28.91 41.26 -19.05
CA ASN A 5 -28.25 40.58 -17.95
C ASN A 5 -28.10 39.11 -18.31
N GLY A 6 -26.85 38.63 -18.37
CA GLY A 6 -26.50 37.21 -18.40
C GLY A 6 -26.29 36.71 -17.00
N THR A 7 -27.27 36.06 -16.42
CA THR A 7 -27.11 35.31 -15.15
C THR A 7 -26.33 34.03 -15.40
N SER A 8 -25.23 33.87 -14.71
CA SER A 8 -24.43 32.64 -14.68
C SER A 8 -25.15 31.59 -13.88
N ASP A 9 -25.61 30.54 -14.54
CA ASP A 9 -26.17 29.33 -13.90
C ASP A 9 -25.02 28.53 -13.23
N ILE A 10 -25.03 28.55 -11.89
CA ILE A 10 -24.26 27.63 -11.07
C ILE A 10 -25.05 26.30 -11.05
N PRO A 11 -24.49 25.16 -11.45
CA PRO A 11 -25.21 23.90 -11.36
C PRO A 11 -25.45 23.53 -9.90
N THR A 12 -26.71 23.48 -9.52
CA THR A 12 -27.21 23.00 -8.24
C THR A 12 -26.82 21.53 -8.06
N PHE A 13 -26.06 21.24 -7.04
CA PHE A 13 -25.73 19.86 -6.64
C PHE A 13 -27.01 19.12 -6.27
N VAL A 14 -27.42 18.19 -7.13
CA VAL A 14 -28.47 17.23 -6.85
C VAL A 14 -28.06 16.37 -5.68
N ASN A 15 -28.78 16.51 -4.59
CA ASN A 15 -28.66 15.71 -3.38
C ASN A 15 -29.07 14.26 -3.72
N MET A 16 -28.03 13.42 -4.08
CA MET A 16 -28.23 11.97 -4.18
C MET A 16 -28.39 11.41 -2.77
N GLN A 17 -29.60 11.43 -2.26
CA GLN A 17 -29.96 10.59 -1.13
C GLN A 17 -29.61 9.15 -1.50
N HIS A 18 -28.61 8.59 -0.82
CA HIS A 18 -28.33 7.18 -0.85
C HIS A 18 -29.60 6.42 -0.42
N LYS A 19 -30.28 5.84 -1.39
CA LYS A 19 -31.21 4.73 -1.12
C LYS A 19 -30.38 3.68 -0.39
N GLN A 20 -30.59 3.57 0.92
CA GLN A 20 -30.20 2.39 1.68
C GLN A 20 -30.95 1.21 1.04
N SER A 21 -30.28 0.52 0.12
CA SER A 21 -30.77 -0.75 -0.39
C SER A 21 -30.72 -1.73 0.79
N ASN A 22 -31.88 -2.26 1.14
CA ASN A 22 -32.09 -3.33 2.10
C ASN A 22 -30.97 -4.39 2.00
N THR A 23 -30.12 -4.48 3.03
CA THR A 23 -28.99 -5.43 3.13
C THR A 23 -29.43 -6.81 3.62
N SER A 24 -30.73 -7.15 3.54
CA SER A 24 -31.29 -8.30 4.25
C SER A 24 -31.37 -9.61 3.45
N ASP A 25 -30.74 -9.75 2.26
CA ASP A 25 -30.82 -11.07 1.56
C ASP A 25 -29.63 -11.41 0.66
N LYS A 26 -28.41 -10.95 1.00
CA LYS A 26 -27.23 -11.43 0.27
C LYS A 26 -26.75 -12.74 0.88
N ARG A 27 -26.71 -13.81 0.06
CA ARG A 27 -26.12 -15.12 0.40
C ARG A 27 -24.80 -14.95 1.14
N ARG A 28 -24.70 -15.51 2.35
CA ARG A 28 -23.45 -15.59 3.09
C ARG A 28 -22.53 -16.63 2.41
N LEU A 29 -21.36 -16.17 1.95
CA LEU A 29 -20.36 -17.03 1.30
C LEU A 29 -19.40 -17.60 2.33
N ARG A 30 -18.91 -18.81 2.06
CA ARG A 30 -17.81 -19.43 2.81
C ARG A 30 -16.51 -19.17 2.07
N VAL A 31 -15.66 -18.31 2.67
CA VAL A 31 -14.45 -17.77 2.02
C VAL A 31 -13.19 -18.23 2.72
N ALA A 32 -12.27 -18.85 1.98
CA ALA A 32 -10.93 -19.15 2.46
C ALA A 32 -9.97 -18.02 2.07
N VAL A 33 -9.33 -17.37 3.06
CA VAL A 33 -8.32 -16.32 2.87
C VAL A 33 -6.94 -16.91 3.14
N LEU A 34 -6.02 -16.76 2.19
CA LEU A 34 -4.69 -17.38 2.24
C LEU A 34 -3.61 -16.31 2.41
N ASN A 35 -2.94 -16.32 3.57
CA ASN A 35 -1.78 -15.49 3.90
C ASN A 35 -0.72 -16.33 4.60
N ILE A 36 0.56 -16.16 4.27
CA ILE A 36 1.64 -16.83 5.03
C ILE A 36 1.73 -16.25 6.43
N PHE A 37 1.67 -14.92 6.55
CA PHE A 37 1.64 -14.21 7.83
C PHE A 37 0.35 -13.41 7.95
N PHE A 38 -0.33 -13.54 9.07
CA PHE A 38 -1.52 -12.76 9.42
C PHE A 38 -1.23 -11.97 10.71
N SER A 39 -0.50 -10.85 10.52
CA SER A 39 0.03 -10.03 11.61
C SER A 39 -0.04 -8.54 11.27
N PRO A 40 -0.54 -7.69 12.18
CA PRO A 40 -0.55 -6.23 12.02
C PRO A 40 0.86 -5.62 11.93
N ALA A 41 1.87 -6.30 12.51
CA ALA A 41 3.27 -5.92 12.44
C ALA A 41 3.92 -6.23 11.07
N GLY A 42 3.19 -6.89 10.17
CA GLY A 42 3.61 -7.19 8.81
C GLY A 42 3.70 -5.96 7.91
N GLY A 43 3.89 -6.21 6.62
CA GLY A 43 3.91 -5.16 5.59
C GLY A 43 2.53 -4.70 5.16
N GLY A 44 2.47 -3.92 4.08
CA GLY A 44 1.22 -3.42 3.53
C GLY A 44 0.26 -4.52 3.05
N ALA A 45 0.79 -5.65 2.56
CA ALA A 45 -0.04 -6.77 2.10
C ALA A 45 -0.81 -7.44 3.24
N GLU A 46 -0.14 -7.67 4.38
CA GLU A 46 -0.72 -8.25 5.58
C GLU A 46 -1.77 -7.31 6.19
N ARG A 47 -1.46 -6.03 6.32
CA ARG A 47 -2.42 -5.01 6.80
C ARG A 47 -3.63 -4.88 5.89
N TYR A 48 -3.43 -4.94 4.56
CA TYR A 48 -4.53 -4.97 3.59
C TYR A 48 -5.46 -6.16 3.83
N SER A 49 -4.89 -7.36 3.96
CA SER A 49 -5.67 -8.58 4.18
C SER A 49 -6.46 -8.56 5.49
N ILE A 50 -5.82 -8.12 6.58
CA ILE A 50 -6.45 -7.99 7.90
C ILE A 50 -7.65 -7.03 7.83
N ALA A 51 -7.43 -5.81 7.34
CA ALA A 51 -8.46 -4.80 7.25
C ALA A 51 -9.64 -5.22 6.36
N LEU A 52 -9.36 -5.93 5.26
CA LEU A 52 -10.38 -6.49 4.40
C LEU A 52 -11.20 -7.58 5.11
N VAL A 53 -10.54 -8.50 5.82
CA VAL A 53 -11.18 -9.58 6.58
C VAL A 53 -12.05 -8.99 7.69
N GLU A 54 -11.60 -7.98 8.43
CA GLU A 54 -12.39 -7.28 9.46
C GLU A 54 -13.71 -6.73 8.92
N GLN A 55 -13.70 -6.19 7.70
CA GLN A 55 -14.91 -5.66 7.06
C GLN A 55 -15.85 -6.74 6.50
N LEU A 56 -15.30 -7.89 6.12
CA LEU A 56 -16.06 -8.99 5.49
C LEU A 56 -16.58 -10.02 6.49
N ALA A 57 -15.92 -10.20 7.63
CA ALA A 57 -16.29 -11.20 8.65
C ALA A 57 -17.75 -11.09 9.17
N PRO A 58 -18.34 -9.89 9.35
CA PRO A 58 -19.74 -9.79 9.75
C PRO A 58 -20.73 -10.31 8.71
N ARG A 59 -20.33 -10.37 7.44
CA ARG A 59 -21.22 -10.68 6.28
C ARG A 59 -20.99 -12.06 5.68
N HIS A 60 -19.81 -12.67 5.92
CA HIS A 60 -19.40 -13.96 5.34
C HIS A 60 -18.84 -14.90 6.39
N ASP A 61 -18.79 -16.20 6.08
CA ASP A 61 -18.09 -17.21 6.85
C ASP A 61 -16.62 -17.24 6.42
N ILE A 62 -15.75 -16.54 7.17
CA ILE A 62 -14.35 -16.33 6.79
C ILE A 62 -13.45 -17.32 7.52
N HIS A 63 -12.63 -18.02 6.74
CA HIS A 63 -11.60 -18.93 7.22
C HIS A 63 -10.22 -18.45 6.78
N VAL A 64 -9.34 -18.10 7.71
CA VAL A 64 -7.96 -17.65 7.40
C VAL A 64 -6.99 -18.82 7.55
N PHE A 65 -6.22 -19.09 6.51
CA PHE A 65 -5.16 -20.10 6.48
C PHE A 65 -3.80 -19.39 6.53
N ALA A 66 -3.06 -19.53 7.63
CA ALA A 66 -1.76 -18.88 7.78
C ALA A 66 -0.76 -19.76 8.53
N GLN A 67 0.54 -19.52 8.30
CA GLN A 67 1.60 -20.18 9.08
C GLN A 67 1.85 -19.49 10.43
N ARG A 68 1.61 -18.17 10.47
CA ARG A 68 1.73 -17.37 11.70
C ARG A 68 0.53 -16.43 11.80
N ILE A 69 -0.15 -16.49 12.93
CA ILE A 69 -1.35 -15.73 13.24
C ILE A 69 -1.06 -14.94 14.53
N GLU A 70 -1.09 -13.61 14.43
CA GLU A 70 -0.84 -12.69 15.54
C GLU A 70 -1.98 -11.69 15.73
N HIS A 71 -3.07 -11.89 15.00
CA HIS A 71 -4.26 -11.04 15.07
C HIS A 71 -5.50 -11.92 15.07
N ASN A 72 -6.39 -11.67 16.02
CA ASN A 72 -7.66 -12.38 16.13
C ASN A 72 -8.82 -11.44 15.77
N ILE A 73 -9.75 -11.94 14.96
CA ILE A 73 -10.93 -11.19 14.52
C ILE A 73 -12.17 -12.00 14.94
N PRO A 74 -13.11 -11.41 15.68
CA PRO A 74 -14.34 -12.10 16.08
C PRO A 74 -15.12 -12.64 14.86
N GLY A 75 -15.60 -13.88 14.95
CA GLY A 75 -16.35 -14.53 13.88
C GLY A 75 -15.51 -15.08 12.71
N VAL A 76 -14.17 -15.04 12.80
CA VAL A 76 -13.24 -15.64 11.84
C VAL A 76 -12.70 -16.96 12.36
N THR A 77 -12.70 -17.99 11.53
CA THR A 77 -12.06 -19.27 11.84
C THR A 77 -10.62 -19.29 11.33
N PHE A 78 -9.68 -19.53 12.23
CA PHE A 78 -8.26 -19.55 11.89
C PHE A 78 -7.72 -20.99 11.77
N HIS A 79 -6.96 -21.23 10.70
CA HIS A 79 -6.31 -22.52 10.42
C HIS A 79 -4.79 -22.31 10.34
N VAL A 80 -4.05 -22.92 11.25
CA VAL A 80 -2.59 -22.89 11.22
C VAL A 80 -2.08 -23.89 10.20
N VAL A 81 -1.34 -23.42 9.21
CA VAL A 81 -0.66 -24.22 8.21
C VAL A 81 0.79 -24.43 8.64
N SER A 82 1.24 -25.68 8.73
CA SER A 82 2.63 -25.97 9.10
C SER A 82 3.63 -25.33 8.16
N ALA A 83 4.74 -24.85 8.70
CA ALA A 83 5.87 -24.40 7.87
C ALA A 83 6.64 -25.60 7.32
N SER A 84 7.37 -25.38 6.21
CA SER A 84 8.29 -26.38 5.66
C SER A 84 9.37 -26.73 6.68
N PRO A 85 9.70 -28.01 6.89
CA PRO A 85 10.79 -28.42 7.76
C PRO A 85 12.16 -27.86 7.31
N LEU A 86 12.31 -27.62 6.01
CA LEU A 86 13.50 -26.97 5.46
C LEU A 86 13.34 -25.44 5.48
N LYS A 87 14.27 -24.73 6.11
CA LYS A 87 14.26 -23.25 6.28
C LYS A 87 14.56 -22.47 4.98
N LEU A 88 14.23 -23.02 3.81
CA LEU A 88 14.41 -22.35 2.51
C LEU A 88 13.10 -21.68 2.10
N ARG A 89 13.12 -20.36 1.90
CA ARG A 89 11.92 -19.55 1.62
C ARG A 89 11.11 -20.04 0.42
N TRP A 90 11.76 -20.50 -0.66
CA TRP A 90 11.07 -20.99 -1.86
C TRP A 90 10.41 -22.37 -1.65
N LEU A 91 11.05 -23.25 -0.86
CA LEU A 91 10.43 -24.52 -0.45
C LEU A 91 9.24 -24.29 0.47
N ASN A 92 9.36 -23.34 1.40
CA ASN A 92 8.24 -22.97 2.26
C ASN A 92 7.06 -22.39 1.46
N GLN A 93 7.34 -21.61 0.40
CA GLN A 93 6.29 -21.09 -0.49
C GLN A 93 5.58 -22.23 -1.24
N LEU A 94 6.33 -23.20 -1.75
CA LEU A 94 5.79 -24.39 -2.45
C LEU A 94 4.98 -25.27 -1.49
N TRP A 95 5.51 -25.48 -0.27
CA TRP A 95 4.83 -26.22 0.79
C TRP A 95 3.50 -25.57 1.14
N TYR A 96 3.52 -24.27 1.43
CA TYR A 96 2.32 -23.51 1.74
C TYR A 96 1.28 -23.56 0.61
N ALA A 97 1.72 -23.36 -0.64
CA ALA A 97 0.85 -23.44 -1.82
C ALA A 97 0.18 -24.81 -1.94
N THR A 98 0.91 -25.90 -1.65
CA THR A 98 0.40 -27.27 -1.75
C THR A 98 -0.53 -27.63 -0.58
N ALA A 99 -0.16 -27.24 0.64
CA ALA A 99 -0.95 -27.48 1.83
C ALA A 99 -2.30 -26.73 1.77
N THR A 100 -2.28 -25.45 1.40
CA THR A 100 -3.51 -24.66 1.26
C THR A 100 -4.38 -25.13 0.12
N TRP A 101 -3.81 -25.53 -1.02
CA TRP A 101 -4.57 -26.15 -2.11
C TRP A 101 -5.32 -27.41 -1.66
N ARG A 102 -4.66 -28.31 -0.90
CA ARG A 102 -5.31 -29.51 -0.36
C ARG A 102 -6.44 -29.18 0.61
N ALA A 103 -6.21 -28.20 1.49
CA ALA A 103 -7.16 -27.79 2.51
C ALA A 103 -8.40 -27.07 1.95
N THR A 104 -8.24 -26.30 0.84
CA THR A 104 -9.30 -25.42 0.32
C THR A 104 -9.93 -25.90 -0.99
N ARG A 105 -9.52 -27.04 -1.53
CA ARG A 105 -10.07 -27.57 -2.81
C ARG A 105 -11.54 -27.94 -2.78
N ARG A 106 -12.12 -28.10 -1.58
CA ARG A 106 -13.54 -28.41 -1.34
C ARG A 106 -14.03 -27.65 -0.14
N GLY A 107 -15.33 -27.35 -0.11
CA GLY A 107 -15.99 -26.79 1.05
C GLY A 107 -15.92 -25.26 1.21
N PHE A 108 -15.44 -24.55 0.16
CA PHE A 108 -15.43 -23.09 0.11
C PHE A 108 -16.08 -22.61 -1.19
N ASP A 109 -16.85 -21.53 -1.10
CA ASP A 109 -17.43 -20.86 -2.26
C ASP A 109 -16.37 -20.05 -3.00
N VAL A 110 -15.43 -19.44 -2.26
CA VAL A 110 -14.32 -18.62 -2.79
C VAL A 110 -13.04 -18.90 -2.02
N THR A 111 -11.95 -19.09 -2.73
CA THR A 111 -10.59 -19.06 -2.18
C THR A 111 -9.91 -17.77 -2.64
N HIS A 112 -9.63 -16.86 -1.69
CA HIS A 112 -8.95 -15.59 -1.93
C HIS A 112 -7.52 -15.66 -1.41
N SER A 113 -6.53 -15.53 -2.30
CA SER A 113 -5.12 -15.58 -1.93
C SER A 113 -4.43 -14.24 -2.10
N HIS A 114 -3.62 -13.87 -1.12
CA HIS A 114 -2.66 -12.77 -1.16
C HIS A 114 -1.25 -13.26 -1.51
N GLU A 115 -1.08 -14.58 -1.64
CA GLU A 115 0.20 -15.26 -1.85
C GLU A 115 0.32 -15.92 -3.23
N ASN A 116 1.54 -16.31 -3.61
CA ASN A 116 1.77 -17.14 -4.77
C ASN A 116 1.39 -18.59 -4.46
N VAL A 117 0.21 -19.02 -4.92
CA VAL A 117 -0.36 -20.36 -4.70
C VAL A 117 -0.81 -21.01 -6.00
N TRP A 118 -1.11 -22.33 -5.96
CA TRP A 118 -1.54 -23.08 -7.14
C TRP A 118 -2.90 -22.63 -7.66
N ARG A 119 -3.86 -22.40 -6.77
CA ARG A 119 -5.26 -22.11 -7.10
C ARG A 119 -5.85 -21.08 -6.15
N GLY A 120 -6.88 -20.45 -6.61
CA GLY A 120 -7.74 -19.51 -5.91
C GLY A 120 -8.61 -18.79 -6.95
N GLU A 121 -9.87 -18.61 -6.63
CA GLU A 121 -10.82 -17.89 -7.48
C GLU A 121 -10.49 -16.41 -7.50
N VAL A 122 -10.01 -15.85 -6.39
CA VAL A 122 -9.54 -14.47 -6.27
C VAL A 122 -8.07 -14.43 -5.86
N GLN A 123 -7.29 -13.61 -6.57
CA GLN A 123 -5.84 -13.50 -6.38
C GLN A 123 -5.45 -12.03 -6.27
N THR A 124 -5.28 -11.50 -5.05
CA THR A 124 -4.79 -10.13 -4.87
C THR A 124 -3.27 -10.06 -4.96
N VAL A 125 -2.78 -9.15 -5.78
CA VAL A 125 -1.35 -8.96 -6.08
C VAL A 125 -0.86 -7.68 -5.43
N HIS A 126 0.12 -7.82 -4.52
CA HIS A 126 0.69 -6.70 -3.77
C HIS A 126 2.08 -6.27 -4.24
N VAL A 127 2.73 -7.10 -5.06
CA VAL A 127 4.10 -6.86 -5.53
C VAL A 127 4.20 -7.07 -7.04
N LEU A 128 5.19 -6.42 -7.65
CA LEU A 128 5.50 -6.63 -9.05
C LEU A 128 5.77 -8.10 -9.35
N PRO A 129 5.17 -8.69 -10.41
CA PRO A 129 5.43 -10.06 -10.81
C PRO A 129 6.92 -10.30 -11.08
N THR A 130 7.43 -11.47 -10.67
CA THR A 130 8.82 -11.89 -10.91
C THR A 130 9.15 -11.89 -12.40
N ARG A 131 8.21 -12.32 -13.24
CA ARG A 131 8.37 -12.30 -14.69
C ARG A 131 8.58 -10.88 -15.23
N TYR A 132 7.81 -9.89 -14.74
CA TYR A 132 7.99 -8.49 -15.12
C TYR A 132 9.38 -7.99 -14.75
N LYS A 133 9.81 -8.18 -13.49
CA LYS A 133 11.14 -7.77 -12.99
C LYS A 133 12.29 -8.40 -13.78
N LEU A 134 12.12 -9.63 -14.22
CA LEU A 134 13.16 -10.35 -14.94
C LEU A 134 13.25 -9.99 -16.43
N PHE A 135 12.13 -9.77 -17.10
CA PHE A 135 12.11 -9.79 -18.57
C PHE A 135 11.58 -8.51 -19.22
N HIS A 136 11.01 -7.58 -18.43
CA HIS A 136 10.54 -6.32 -19.00
C HIS A 136 11.69 -5.30 -19.17
N SER A 137 11.66 -4.56 -20.27
CA SER A 137 12.61 -3.47 -20.60
C SER A 137 14.10 -3.85 -20.49
N VAL A 138 14.45 -5.07 -20.90
CA VAL A 138 15.85 -5.53 -20.90
C VAL A 138 16.33 -5.85 -22.32
N SER A 139 17.62 -5.58 -22.59
CA SER A 139 18.24 -5.92 -23.87
C SER A 139 18.26 -7.45 -24.11
N LEU A 140 18.33 -7.86 -25.38
CA LEU A 140 18.36 -9.29 -25.75
C LEU A 140 19.46 -10.07 -25.02
N MET A 141 20.67 -9.53 -24.95
CA MET A 141 21.80 -10.16 -24.25
C MET A 141 21.50 -10.36 -22.76
N ARG A 142 21.00 -9.33 -22.07
CA ARG A 142 20.60 -9.42 -20.68
C ARG A 142 19.45 -10.39 -20.47
N ARG A 143 18.54 -10.48 -21.45
CA ARG A 143 17.41 -11.44 -21.42
C ARG A 143 17.91 -12.88 -21.46
N LEU A 144 18.88 -13.19 -22.33
CA LEU A 144 19.52 -14.50 -22.42
C LEU A 144 20.19 -14.87 -21.10
N LEU A 145 21.02 -13.98 -20.54
CA LEU A 145 21.66 -14.19 -19.25
C LEU A 145 20.66 -14.44 -18.11
N ARG A 146 19.51 -13.76 -18.15
CA ARG A 146 18.43 -13.98 -17.17
C ARG A 146 17.72 -15.32 -17.35
N TYR A 147 17.58 -15.83 -18.58
CA TYR A 147 17.09 -17.20 -18.80
C TYR A 147 18.05 -18.24 -18.21
N LEU A 148 19.36 -18.08 -18.43
CA LEU A 148 20.39 -18.97 -17.80
C LEU A 148 20.30 -18.90 -16.29
N LYS A 149 20.20 -17.70 -15.72
CA LYS A 149 20.02 -17.51 -14.26
C LYS A 149 18.75 -18.18 -13.74
N VAL A 150 17.64 -18.14 -14.49
CA VAL A 150 16.40 -18.83 -14.11
C VAL A 150 16.59 -20.33 -14.15
N ALA A 151 17.18 -20.86 -15.24
CA ALA A 151 17.40 -22.31 -15.41
C ALA A 151 18.26 -22.92 -14.29
N THR A 152 19.19 -22.15 -13.71
CA THR A 152 20.08 -22.59 -12.63
C THR A 152 19.56 -22.27 -11.22
N SER A 153 18.39 -21.59 -11.08
CA SER A 153 17.85 -21.17 -9.80
C SER A 153 16.51 -21.83 -9.47
N PRO A 154 16.48 -22.88 -8.63
CA PRO A 154 15.22 -23.52 -8.20
C PRO A 154 14.23 -22.52 -7.59
N ARG A 155 14.73 -21.52 -6.89
CA ARG A 155 13.92 -20.42 -6.34
C ARG A 155 13.17 -19.65 -7.42
N LEU A 156 13.85 -19.21 -8.48
CA LEU A 156 13.23 -18.44 -9.55
C LEU A 156 12.25 -19.30 -10.35
N ILE A 157 12.61 -20.56 -10.61
CA ILE A 157 11.73 -21.53 -11.27
C ILE A 157 10.43 -21.65 -10.45
N THR A 158 10.53 -21.92 -9.16
CA THR A 158 9.35 -22.08 -8.28
C THR A 158 8.44 -20.85 -8.32
N TYR A 159 9.02 -19.65 -8.19
CA TYR A 159 8.20 -18.42 -8.22
C TYR A 159 7.54 -18.20 -9.59
N LEU A 160 8.24 -18.43 -10.70
CA LEU A 160 7.67 -18.29 -12.04
C LEU A 160 6.58 -19.33 -12.33
N VAL A 161 6.74 -20.56 -11.85
CA VAL A 161 5.74 -21.62 -11.98
C VAL A 161 4.48 -21.29 -11.17
N LEU A 162 4.62 -20.87 -9.91
CA LEU A 162 3.50 -20.45 -9.09
C LEU A 162 2.81 -19.19 -9.65
N GLU A 163 3.57 -18.20 -10.13
CA GLU A 163 3.00 -17.03 -10.81
C GLU A 163 2.22 -17.42 -12.06
N ARG A 164 2.76 -18.34 -12.88
CA ARG A 164 2.06 -18.84 -14.07
C ARG A 164 0.76 -19.56 -13.69
N ALA A 165 0.78 -20.39 -12.65
CA ALA A 165 -0.41 -21.06 -12.13
C ALA A 165 -1.44 -20.05 -11.61
N ARG A 166 -0.99 -19.04 -10.86
CA ARG A 166 -1.79 -17.96 -10.29
C ARG A 166 -2.51 -17.14 -11.37
N PHE A 167 -1.83 -16.83 -12.47
CA PHE A 167 -2.34 -15.97 -13.55
C PHE A 167 -2.82 -16.74 -14.78
N SER A 168 -2.92 -18.07 -14.69
CA SER A 168 -3.48 -18.88 -15.78
C SER A 168 -4.97 -18.57 -16.01
N ARG A 169 -5.41 -18.65 -17.27
CA ARG A 169 -6.82 -18.45 -17.64
C ARG A 169 -7.71 -19.47 -16.96
N HIS A 170 -8.74 -18.98 -16.27
CA HIS A 170 -9.85 -19.78 -15.76
C HIS A 170 -11.09 -18.88 -15.67
N HIS A 171 -12.26 -19.34 -16.14
CA HIS A 171 -13.46 -18.51 -16.24
C HIS A 171 -13.94 -17.95 -14.89
N LYS A 172 -13.75 -18.71 -13.80
CA LYS A 172 -14.09 -18.31 -12.44
C LYS A 172 -12.92 -17.62 -11.70
N ARG A 173 -11.87 -17.18 -12.39
CA ARG A 173 -10.75 -16.52 -11.71
C ARG A 173 -10.78 -15.01 -11.93
N ARG A 174 -10.53 -14.28 -10.86
CA ARG A 174 -10.25 -12.84 -10.90
C ARG A 174 -8.89 -12.56 -10.26
N VAL A 175 -8.14 -11.68 -10.89
CA VAL A 175 -6.84 -11.22 -10.41
C VAL A 175 -6.98 -9.76 -10.04
N VAL A 176 -6.76 -9.43 -8.78
CA VAL A 176 -6.93 -8.09 -8.23
C VAL A 176 -5.57 -7.41 -8.13
N ALA A 177 -5.38 -6.33 -8.87
CA ALA A 177 -4.24 -5.44 -8.74
C ALA A 177 -4.57 -4.29 -7.77
N THR A 178 -3.61 -3.92 -6.92
CA THR A 178 -3.80 -2.84 -5.94
C THR A 178 -3.70 -1.43 -6.55
N SER A 179 -3.29 -1.31 -7.81
CA SER A 179 -3.26 -0.05 -8.55
C SER A 179 -3.40 -0.28 -10.06
N THR A 180 -3.76 0.78 -10.80
CA THR A 180 -3.79 0.76 -12.27
C THR A 180 -2.39 0.53 -12.84
N VAL A 181 -1.36 1.11 -12.23
CA VAL A 181 0.04 0.92 -12.62
C VAL A 181 0.44 -0.55 -12.50
N LEU A 182 0.11 -1.19 -11.38
CA LEU A 182 0.38 -2.62 -11.19
C LEU A 182 -0.40 -3.48 -12.19
N ARG A 183 -1.68 -3.14 -12.45
CA ARG A 183 -2.49 -3.82 -13.47
C ARG A 183 -1.79 -3.78 -14.84
N ASP A 184 -1.32 -2.62 -15.27
CA ASP A 184 -0.69 -2.43 -16.59
C ASP A 184 0.64 -3.20 -16.68
N GLN A 185 1.42 -3.22 -15.62
CA GLN A 185 2.63 -4.04 -15.51
C GLN A 185 2.32 -5.55 -15.53
N MET A 186 1.19 -5.96 -14.96
CA MET A 186 0.73 -7.35 -15.01
C MET A 186 0.27 -7.73 -16.43
N ILE A 187 -0.42 -6.85 -17.16
CA ILE A 187 -0.80 -7.08 -18.56
C ILE A 187 0.45 -7.33 -19.42
N LEU A 188 1.51 -6.53 -19.21
CA LEU A 188 2.79 -6.72 -19.91
C LEU A 188 3.47 -8.05 -19.57
N ALA A 189 3.37 -8.50 -18.32
CA ALA A 189 3.95 -9.78 -17.90
C ALA A 189 3.11 -11.00 -18.30
N TYR A 190 1.79 -10.89 -18.19
CA TYR A 190 0.81 -11.97 -18.38
C TYR A 190 -0.40 -11.50 -19.20
N PRO A 191 -0.26 -11.27 -20.52
CA PRO A 191 -1.35 -10.77 -21.38
C PRO A 191 -2.61 -11.65 -21.32
N SER A 192 -2.43 -12.95 -21.10
CA SER A 192 -3.55 -13.90 -20.98
C SER A 192 -4.45 -13.67 -19.77
N ALA A 193 -3.99 -12.93 -18.75
CA ALA A 193 -4.77 -12.62 -17.56
C ALA A 193 -5.64 -11.36 -17.70
N THR A 194 -5.52 -10.59 -18.80
CA THR A 194 -6.14 -9.27 -18.98
C THR A 194 -7.65 -9.27 -18.68
N ALA A 195 -8.40 -10.24 -19.20
CA ALA A 195 -9.84 -10.34 -18.99
C ALA A 195 -10.23 -10.62 -17.51
N ALA A 196 -9.33 -11.24 -16.75
CA ALA A 196 -9.53 -11.57 -15.35
C ALA A 196 -9.11 -10.44 -14.40
N LEU A 197 -8.38 -9.43 -14.89
CA LEU A 197 -7.84 -8.36 -14.06
C LEU A 197 -8.93 -7.39 -13.59
N ARG A 198 -8.87 -7.07 -12.31
CA ARG A 198 -9.66 -6.02 -11.65
C ARG A 198 -8.71 -5.13 -10.86
N VAL A 199 -9.10 -3.91 -10.59
CA VAL A 199 -8.36 -3.00 -9.70
C VAL A 199 -9.21 -2.77 -8.46
N VAL A 200 -8.65 -3.15 -7.30
CA VAL A 200 -9.21 -2.81 -5.99
C VAL A 200 -8.06 -2.25 -5.16
N THR A 201 -8.09 -0.96 -4.95
CA THR A 201 -7.05 -0.26 -4.19
C THR A 201 -7.11 -0.63 -2.71
N PRO A 202 -6.02 -0.47 -1.96
CA PRO A 202 -6.09 -0.44 -0.51
C PRO A 202 -7.03 0.64 0.00
N GLY A 203 -7.60 0.38 1.16
CA GLY A 203 -8.37 1.36 1.91
C GLY A 203 -7.55 2.06 2.99
N VAL A 204 -8.20 2.97 3.70
CA VAL A 204 -7.67 3.66 4.87
C VAL A 204 -8.74 3.74 5.95
N THR A 205 -8.30 3.72 7.20
CA THR A 205 -9.17 4.02 8.35
C THR A 205 -9.07 5.52 8.62
N MET A 206 -10.20 6.22 8.58
CA MET A 206 -10.24 7.62 8.95
C MET A 206 -10.06 7.75 10.47
N PRO A 207 -9.15 8.59 10.95
CA PRO A 207 -9.02 8.84 12.38
C PRO A 207 -10.29 9.51 12.93
N SER A 208 -10.61 9.22 14.19
CA SER A 208 -11.78 9.82 14.86
C SER A 208 -11.66 11.32 15.06
N GLU A 209 -10.44 11.85 15.05
CA GLU A 209 -10.16 13.26 15.24
C GLU A 209 -9.00 13.73 14.36
N VAL A 210 -9.13 14.90 13.78
CA VAL A 210 -8.08 15.54 12.96
C VAL A 210 -6.93 16.02 13.83
N ALA A 211 -5.73 16.12 13.26
CA ALA A 211 -4.56 16.69 13.93
C ALA A 211 -4.81 18.16 14.33
N THR A 212 -4.58 18.45 15.61
CA THR A 212 -4.59 19.81 16.17
C THR A 212 -3.20 20.15 16.73
N PRO A 213 -2.82 21.42 16.89
CA PRO A 213 -1.51 21.77 17.46
C PRO A 213 -1.26 21.13 18.83
N LYS A 214 -2.29 21.02 19.68
CA LYS A 214 -2.20 20.38 20.99
C LYS A 214 -1.92 18.88 20.86
N ARG A 215 -2.61 18.18 19.95
CA ARG A 215 -2.39 16.76 19.68
C ARG A 215 -1.03 16.50 19.04
N GLN A 216 -0.58 17.40 18.17
CA GLN A 216 0.74 17.31 17.56
C GLN A 216 1.85 17.36 18.62
N LEU A 217 1.80 18.33 19.54
CA LEU A 217 2.78 18.42 20.65
C LEU A 217 2.72 17.19 21.56
N ALA A 218 1.53 16.68 21.88
CA ALA A 218 1.38 15.46 22.67
C ALA A 218 1.98 14.24 21.97
N ALA A 219 1.75 14.09 20.67
CA ALA A 219 2.31 13.00 19.85
C ALA A 219 3.84 13.10 19.76
N ARG A 220 4.40 14.31 19.58
CA ARG A 220 5.85 14.54 19.62
C ARG A 220 6.45 14.11 20.96
N LYS A 221 5.82 14.51 22.07
CA LYS A 221 6.26 14.11 23.41
C LYS A 221 6.21 12.61 23.62
N GLN A 222 5.11 11.95 23.19
CA GLN A 222 4.93 10.50 23.28
C GLN A 222 6.02 9.72 22.53
N LEU A 223 6.45 10.23 21.37
CA LEU A 223 7.42 9.58 20.49
C LEU A 223 8.88 10.05 20.74
N GLY A 224 9.13 10.91 21.73
CA GLY A 224 10.47 11.45 22.01
C GLY A 224 11.00 12.34 20.88
N LEU A 225 10.13 13.02 20.13
CA LEU A 225 10.47 13.89 19.01
C LEU A 225 10.64 15.36 19.45
N PRO A 226 11.37 16.18 18.67
CA PRO A 226 11.53 17.60 18.95
C PRO A 226 10.19 18.33 19.08
N GLN A 227 10.05 19.15 20.12
CA GLN A 227 8.83 19.91 20.37
C GLN A 227 8.73 21.17 19.49
N ALA A 228 9.88 21.65 18.99
CA ALA A 228 10.00 22.79 18.08
C ALA A 228 10.46 22.33 16.69
N GLY A 229 10.41 23.26 15.73
CA GLY A 229 10.81 23.00 14.35
C GLY A 229 9.75 22.28 13.51
N LYS A 230 10.04 22.13 12.22
CA LYS A 230 9.18 21.46 11.25
C LYS A 230 9.56 19.99 11.13
N GLY A 231 8.60 19.09 11.31
CA GLY A 231 8.79 17.65 11.25
C GLY A 231 8.42 17.06 9.89
N ILE A 232 9.30 16.25 9.33
CA ILE A 232 9.05 15.40 8.16
C ILE A 232 8.92 13.97 8.65
N LEU A 233 7.96 13.21 8.12
CA LEU A 233 7.81 11.78 8.37
C LEU A 233 8.26 10.96 7.16
N PHE A 234 8.98 9.90 7.41
CA PHE A 234 9.24 8.81 6.47
C PHE A 234 8.74 7.49 7.08
N VAL A 235 7.95 6.72 6.30
CA VAL A 235 7.45 5.40 6.71
C VAL A 235 7.78 4.37 5.66
N GLY A 236 8.51 3.31 6.04
CA GLY A 236 8.82 2.21 5.12
C GLY A 236 9.78 1.18 5.70
N ASN A 237 9.58 -0.11 5.38
CA ASN A 237 10.42 -1.21 5.87
C ASN A 237 11.73 -1.39 5.08
N ASP A 238 11.73 -1.04 3.80
CA ASP A 238 12.93 -1.05 2.93
C ASP A 238 13.35 0.39 2.67
N TYR A 239 14.21 0.92 3.54
CA TYR A 239 14.64 2.32 3.53
C TYR A 239 15.24 2.76 2.19
N GLY A 240 16.08 1.90 1.59
CA GLY A 240 16.70 2.18 0.29
C GLY A 240 15.67 2.28 -0.83
N LYS A 241 14.78 1.30 -0.93
CA LYS A 241 13.72 1.26 -1.94
C LYS A 241 12.71 2.40 -1.78
N LYS A 242 12.44 2.81 -0.53
CA LYS A 242 11.52 3.91 -0.23
C LYS A 242 12.19 5.28 -0.31
N GLY A 243 13.47 5.35 -0.70
CA GLY A 243 14.17 6.58 -1.06
C GLY A 243 14.71 7.38 0.11
N LEU A 244 14.94 6.75 1.28
CA LEU A 244 15.49 7.44 2.44
C LEU A 244 16.86 8.08 2.15
N ASN A 245 17.70 7.46 1.28
CA ASN A 245 18.97 8.04 0.86
C ASN A 245 18.79 9.44 0.24
N THR A 246 17.82 9.59 -0.67
CA THR A 246 17.53 10.89 -1.31
C THR A 246 16.95 11.87 -0.30
N LEU A 247 16.13 11.39 0.64
CA LEU A 247 15.53 12.23 1.67
C LEU A 247 16.58 12.79 2.64
N LEU A 248 17.59 12.00 3.03
CA LEU A 248 18.70 12.50 3.86
C LEU A 248 19.48 13.60 3.15
N LYS A 249 19.78 13.45 1.86
CA LYS A 249 20.42 14.49 1.05
C LYS A 249 19.56 15.75 0.91
N ALA A 250 18.24 15.60 0.78
CA ALA A 250 17.32 16.72 0.75
C ALA A 250 17.24 17.43 2.12
N LEU A 251 17.27 16.66 3.22
CA LEU A 251 17.30 17.21 4.58
C LEU A 251 18.56 18.04 4.84
N ALA A 252 19.71 17.63 4.32
CA ALA A 252 20.97 18.38 4.45
C ALA A 252 20.93 19.80 3.87
N LYS A 253 20.00 20.06 2.93
CA LYS A 253 19.81 21.38 2.32
C LYS A 253 18.93 22.34 3.14
N PHE A 254 18.31 21.86 4.22
CA PHE A 254 17.63 22.72 5.19
C PHE A 254 18.63 23.27 6.20
N HIS A 255 18.66 24.59 6.34
CA HIS A 255 19.54 25.31 7.29
C HIS A 255 18.79 25.77 8.54
N ASP A 256 17.55 25.33 8.73
CA ASP A 256 16.68 25.62 9.86
C ASP A 256 16.49 24.40 10.77
N THR A 257 15.59 24.49 11.73
CA THR A 257 15.28 23.42 12.71
C THR A 257 14.37 22.33 12.14
N THR A 258 14.44 22.06 10.82
CA THR A 258 13.70 20.97 10.18
C THR A 258 14.33 19.62 10.54
N TRP A 259 13.50 18.67 11.00
CA TRP A 259 13.91 17.34 11.43
C TRP A 259 13.10 16.24 10.71
N LEU A 260 13.59 15.02 10.79
CA LEU A 260 13.04 13.82 10.13
C LEU A 260 12.77 12.72 11.17
N ALA A 261 11.52 12.23 11.22
CA ALA A 261 11.18 10.98 11.90
C ALA A 261 11.15 9.82 10.90
N VAL A 262 11.80 8.71 11.22
CA VAL A 262 11.90 7.52 10.38
C VAL A 262 11.24 6.34 11.09
N VAL A 263 10.17 5.81 10.50
CA VAL A 263 9.44 4.63 10.97
C VAL A 263 9.68 3.46 10.02
N GLY A 264 10.05 2.29 10.53
CA GLY A 264 10.22 1.09 9.71
C GLY A 264 11.10 0.03 10.35
N ASN A 265 11.60 -0.90 9.54
CA ASN A 265 12.35 -2.05 10.03
C ASN A 265 13.67 -1.65 10.72
N PRO A 266 13.86 -1.99 12.01
CA PRO A 266 15.06 -1.63 12.76
C PRO A 266 16.35 -2.26 12.23
N ALA A 267 16.28 -3.34 11.46
CA ALA A 267 17.47 -4.04 10.94
C ALA A 267 18.38 -3.16 10.06
N HIS A 268 17.86 -2.08 9.49
CA HIS A 268 18.60 -1.16 8.62
C HIS A 268 19.00 0.15 9.30
N ILE A 269 18.63 0.37 10.56
CA ILE A 269 18.86 1.65 11.25
C ILE A 269 20.34 2.03 11.26
N GLN A 270 21.25 1.11 11.62
CA GLN A 270 22.68 1.42 11.72
C GLN A 270 23.29 1.87 10.39
N GLU A 271 22.87 1.27 9.28
CA GLU A 271 23.31 1.67 7.93
C GLU A 271 22.91 3.13 7.66
N PHE A 272 21.65 3.47 7.91
CA PHE A 272 21.11 4.79 7.61
C PHE A 272 21.52 5.86 8.63
N GLN A 273 21.87 5.49 9.86
CA GLN A 273 22.52 6.40 10.82
C GLN A 273 23.91 6.84 10.31
N ARG A 274 24.72 5.90 9.75
CA ARG A 274 25.98 6.25 9.12
C ARG A 274 25.82 7.18 7.92
N LEU A 275 24.78 6.94 7.10
CA LEU A 275 24.46 7.83 5.97
C LEU A 275 24.04 9.21 6.46
N ALA A 276 23.22 9.31 7.51
CA ALA A 276 22.84 10.58 8.11
C ALA A 276 24.04 11.35 8.68
N GLN A 277 25.03 10.63 9.26
CA GLN A 277 26.30 11.23 9.70
C GLN A 277 27.10 11.75 8.51
N ALA A 278 27.20 10.98 7.43
CA ALA A 278 27.94 11.37 6.22
C ALA A 278 27.31 12.60 5.53
N GLU A 279 25.99 12.76 5.60
CA GLU A 279 25.26 13.92 5.07
C GLU A 279 25.19 15.09 6.09
N GLY A 280 25.77 14.96 7.30
CA GLY A 280 25.80 16.01 8.34
C GLY A 280 24.44 16.33 8.98
N VAL A 281 23.52 15.34 9.02
CA VAL A 281 22.15 15.54 9.53
C VAL A 281 21.75 14.59 10.66
N ALA A 282 22.71 13.87 11.23
CA ALA A 282 22.44 12.81 12.22
C ALA A 282 21.68 13.31 13.46
N ASP A 283 21.93 14.52 13.91
CA ASP A 283 21.26 15.19 15.05
C ASP A 283 19.80 15.56 14.78
N ARG A 284 19.41 15.62 13.50
CA ARG A 284 18.04 15.96 13.05
C ARG A 284 17.25 14.74 12.55
N VAL A 285 17.80 13.50 12.63
CA VAL A 285 17.12 12.29 12.18
C VAL A 285 16.80 11.38 13.36
N HIS A 286 15.53 11.12 13.58
CA HIS A 286 15.00 10.34 14.69
C HIS A 286 14.45 9.00 14.19
N PHE A 287 15.18 7.91 14.42
CA PHE A 287 14.77 6.56 14.04
C PHE A 287 13.88 5.96 15.13
N LEU A 288 12.60 5.78 14.84
CA LEU A 288 11.60 5.25 15.77
C LEU A 288 11.48 3.71 15.72
N GLY A 289 12.12 3.06 14.73
CA GLY A 289 11.97 1.64 14.52
C GLY A 289 10.56 1.25 14.05
N SER A 290 10.18 -0.01 14.26
CA SER A 290 8.84 -0.50 13.98
C SER A 290 7.89 -0.13 15.11
N ILE A 291 6.85 0.63 14.82
CA ILE A 291 5.78 0.99 15.78
C ILE A 291 4.47 0.29 15.39
N LYS A 292 3.71 -0.16 16.38
CA LYS A 292 2.45 -0.90 16.14
C LYS A 292 1.37 0.02 15.59
N ASP A 293 1.23 1.19 16.19
CA ASP A 293 0.29 2.24 15.78
C ASP A 293 1.06 3.42 15.19
N THR A 294 0.90 3.64 13.89
CA THR A 294 1.53 4.75 13.17
C THR A 294 0.76 6.06 13.26
N GLY A 295 -0.47 6.06 13.79
CA GLY A 295 -1.30 7.25 13.93
C GLY A 295 -0.60 8.42 14.62
N PRO A 296 0.00 8.23 15.82
CA PRO A 296 0.77 9.28 16.49
C PRO A 296 1.92 9.83 15.65
N ALA A 297 2.59 9.02 14.81
CA ALA A 297 3.69 9.48 13.97
C ALA A 297 3.20 10.43 12.86
N TYR A 298 2.03 10.16 12.25
CA TYR A 298 1.43 11.12 11.31
C TYR A 298 1.03 12.42 12.00
N VAL A 299 0.39 12.34 13.17
CA VAL A 299 -0.04 13.53 13.92
C VAL A 299 1.15 14.40 14.36
N ALA A 300 2.32 13.81 14.66
CA ALA A 300 3.50 14.49 15.17
C ALA A 300 4.19 15.43 14.17
N VAL A 301 3.94 15.29 12.88
CA VAL A 301 4.73 15.93 11.81
C VAL A 301 3.96 16.96 11.00
N ASP A 302 4.67 17.72 10.17
CA ASP A 302 4.10 18.75 9.30
C ASP A 302 3.92 18.27 7.86
N CYS A 303 4.63 17.20 7.42
CA CYS A 303 4.40 16.53 6.14
C CYS A 303 4.96 15.10 6.11
N LEU A 304 4.44 14.28 5.20
CA LEU A 304 5.01 12.99 4.81
C LEU A 304 5.89 13.16 3.57
N ALA A 305 7.10 12.61 3.60
CA ALA A 305 7.95 12.42 2.43
C ALA A 305 7.99 10.94 2.02
N HIS A 306 7.56 10.64 0.78
CA HIS A 306 7.59 9.27 0.25
C HIS A 306 8.27 9.23 -1.13
N PRO A 307 9.59 9.53 -1.21
CA PRO A 307 10.35 9.55 -2.47
C PRO A 307 10.72 8.12 -2.91
N THR A 308 9.71 7.23 -2.99
CA THR A 308 9.92 5.81 -3.28
C THR A 308 10.42 5.57 -4.69
N LEU A 309 11.33 4.58 -4.84
CA LEU A 309 11.83 4.10 -6.13
C LEU A 309 10.93 2.99 -6.71
N GLU A 310 10.18 2.31 -5.87
CA GLU A 310 9.22 1.27 -6.24
C GLU A 310 8.18 1.09 -5.13
N ASP A 311 6.92 1.42 -5.43
CA ASP A 311 5.79 1.07 -4.57
C ASP A 311 4.57 0.74 -5.44
N THR A 312 3.94 -0.39 -5.21
CA THR A 312 2.78 -0.82 -5.99
C THR A 312 1.53 0.00 -5.70
N PHE A 313 1.45 0.62 -4.51
CA PHE A 313 0.37 1.54 -4.16
C PHE A 313 0.82 2.65 -3.20
N ALA A 314 1.49 2.35 -2.09
CA ALA A 314 1.86 3.25 -0.98
C ALA A 314 0.68 3.63 -0.08
N MET A 315 0.22 2.70 0.76
CA MET A 315 -0.83 2.94 1.77
C MET A 315 -0.48 4.10 2.71
N VAL A 316 0.80 4.29 3.00
CA VAL A 316 1.30 5.38 3.87
C VAL A 316 0.91 6.77 3.38
N VAL A 317 0.72 6.94 2.07
CA VAL A 317 0.23 8.18 1.45
C VAL A 317 -1.24 8.41 1.83
N LEU A 318 -2.11 7.39 1.68
CA LEU A 318 -3.51 7.48 2.14
C LEU A 318 -3.59 7.71 3.64
N GLU A 319 -2.80 7.01 4.43
CA GLU A 319 -2.75 7.16 5.89
C GLU A 319 -2.38 8.58 6.30
N SER A 320 -1.38 9.18 5.63
CA SER A 320 -0.97 10.57 5.86
C SER A 320 -2.10 11.55 5.53
N MET A 321 -2.68 11.42 4.34
CA MET A 321 -3.77 12.27 3.87
C MET A 321 -5.01 12.17 4.78
N ALA A 322 -5.35 10.95 5.24
CA ALA A 322 -6.47 10.71 6.17
C ALA A 322 -6.25 11.39 7.54
N ASN A 323 -4.98 11.53 7.97
CA ASN A 323 -4.62 12.28 9.17
C ASN A 323 -4.52 13.80 8.94
N GLY A 324 -4.86 14.31 7.75
CA GLY A 324 -4.76 15.72 7.40
C GLY A 324 -3.32 16.21 7.26
N VAL A 325 -2.38 15.30 6.97
CA VAL A 325 -0.95 15.60 6.79
C VAL A 325 -0.62 15.62 5.31
N PRO A 326 -0.09 16.73 4.77
CA PRO A 326 0.22 16.87 3.36
C PRO A 326 1.37 15.95 2.96
N VAL A 327 1.42 15.58 1.69
CA VAL A 327 2.33 14.57 1.18
C VAL A 327 3.19 15.10 0.03
N VAL A 328 4.48 14.80 0.09
CA VAL A 328 5.41 14.86 -1.03
C VAL A 328 5.74 13.43 -1.46
N VAL A 329 5.41 13.04 -2.68
CA VAL A 329 5.50 11.66 -3.16
C VAL A 329 6.09 11.58 -4.57
N SER A 330 6.73 10.46 -4.89
CA SER A 330 7.24 10.17 -6.24
C SER A 330 6.13 10.11 -7.28
N GLY A 331 6.45 10.47 -8.53
CA GLY A 331 5.55 10.36 -9.67
C GLY A 331 5.07 8.93 -9.96
N GLN A 332 4.05 8.81 -10.81
CA GLN A 332 3.33 7.57 -11.13
C GLN A 332 4.25 6.42 -11.59
N LYS A 333 5.36 6.72 -12.24
CA LYS A 333 6.34 5.73 -12.69
C LYS A 333 6.91 4.88 -11.53
N TYR A 334 6.95 5.45 -10.32
CA TYR A 334 7.59 4.86 -9.14
C TYR A 334 6.60 4.48 -8.05
N CYS A 335 5.43 5.11 -8.03
CA CYS A 335 4.45 4.97 -6.96
C CYS A 335 3.03 4.80 -7.52
N GLY A 336 2.39 3.68 -7.20
CA GLY A 336 1.11 3.30 -7.80
C GLY A 336 -0.07 4.22 -7.45
N ILE A 337 -0.11 4.79 -6.24
CA ILE A 337 -1.16 5.73 -5.85
C ILE A 337 -1.04 7.06 -6.60
N SER A 338 0.16 7.45 -7.02
CA SER A 338 0.39 8.74 -7.68
C SER A 338 -0.36 8.88 -9.01
N GLY A 339 -0.77 7.75 -9.62
CA GLY A 339 -1.68 7.76 -10.77
C GLY A 339 -3.12 8.19 -10.46
N LEU A 340 -3.49 8.32 -9.18
CA LEU A 340 -4.79 8.78 -8.70
C LEU A 340 -4.72 10.18 -8.10
N LEU A 341 -3.51 10.76 -8.01
CA LEU A 341 -3.23 12.02 -7.33
C LEU A 341 -2.91 13.12 -8.35
N SER A 342 -3.21 14.35 -7.96
CA SER A 342 -2.98 15.54 -8.80
C SER A 342 -1.99 16.49 -8.12
N HIS A 343 -0.90 16.80 -8.84
CA HIS A 343 0.13 17.74 -8.38
C HIS A 343 -0.47 19.09 -8.02
N GLU A 344 -0.02 19.69 -6.92
CA GLU A 344 -0.49 20.99 -6.38
C GLU A 344 -2.01 21.05 -6.06
N THR A 345 -2.71 19.94 -6.20
CA THR A 345 -4.13 19.85 -5.81
C THR A 345 -4.29 19.12 -4.49
N ASN A 346 -3.81 17.87 -4.41
CA ASN A 346 -3.91 17.06 -3.21
C ASN A 346 -2.57 16.50 -2.71
N VAL A 347 -1.50 16.60 -3.51
CA VAL A 347 -0.12 16.27 -3.14
C VAL A 347 0.88 17.16 -3.88
N LEU A 348 2.17 17.11 -3.48
CA LEU A 348 3.27 17.51 -4.36
C LEU A 348 3.94 16.25 -4.94
N LEU A 349 4.01 16.17 -6.27
CA LEU A 349 4.70 15.09 -6.98
C LEU A 349 6.15 15.48 -7.27
N VAL A 350 7.08 14.53 -7.06
CA VAL A 350 8.49 14.62 -7.47
C VAL A 350 8.71 13.60 -8.57
N GLU A 351 8.96 14.05 -9.78
CA GLU A 351 9.03 13.18 -10.97
C GLU A 351 10.19 12.18 -10.89
N ASP A 352 11.40 12.61 -10.47
CA ASP A 352 12.51 11.70 -10.20
C ASP A 352 12.81 11.65 -8.69
N PRO A 353 12.48 10.53 -8.02
CA PRO A 353 12.73 10.36 -6.59
C PRO A 353 14.23 10.33 -6.21
N ARG A 354 15.15 10.34 -7.18
CA ARG A 354 16.59 10.41 -6.95
C ARG A 354 17.11 11.84 -6.94
N ASN A 355 16.28 12.80 -7.36
CA ASN A 355 16.65 14.22 -7.39
C ASN A 355 16.41 14.85 -6.00
N ALA A 356 17.48 14.99 -5.22
CA ALA A 356 17.44 15.57 -3.88
C ALA A 356 17.08 17.08 -3.88
N ASP A 357 17.43 17.81 -4.95
CA ASP A 357 17.09 19.23 -5.09
C ASP A 357 15.59 19.43 -5.32
N ALA A 358 15.00 18.66 -6.21
CA ALA A 358 13.56 18.69 -6.46
C ALA A 358 12.77 18.25 -5.22
N LEU A 359 13.25 17.22 -4.50
CA LEU A 359 12.62 16.76 -3.26
C LEU A 359 12.71 17.85 -2.17
N HIS A 360 13.90 18.47 -1.98
CA HIS A 360 14.07 19.60 -1.05
C HIS A 360 13.13 20.76 -1.38
N ALA A 361 13.08 21.18 -2.64
CA ALA A 361 12.22 22.28 -3.07
C ALA A 361 10.73 22.01 -2.79
N ALA A 362 10.25 20.79 -3.07
CA ALA A 362 8.87 20.38 -2.79
C ALA A 362 8.59 20.37 -1.27
N LEU A 363 9.49 19.81 -0.46
CA LEU A 363 9.37 19.80 0.99
C LEU A 363 9.38 21.22 1.57
N ALA A 364 10.30 22.09 1.11
CA ALA A 364 10.40 23.47 1.56
C ALA A 364 9.12 24.27 1.27
N ARG A 365 8.50 24.05 0.09
CA ARG A 365 7.20 24.66 -0.25
C ARG A 365 6.11 24.24 0.74
N VAL A 366 5.95 22.94 0.98
CA VAL A 366 4.91 22.43 1.92
C VAL A 366 5.13 22.95 3.34
N LEU A 367 6.40 23.05 3.79
CA LEU A 367 6.71 23.45 5.17
C LEU A 367 6.62 24.95 5.40
N LYS A 368 6.80 25.79 4.36
CA LYS A 368 6.85 27.27 4.47
C LYS A 368 5.58 27.96 3.97
N ASP A 369 4.86 27.36 3.03
CA ASP A 369 3.64 27.93 2.44
C ASP A 369 2.40 27.36 3.14
N ASP A 370 1.86 28.11 4.09
CA ASP A 370 0.69 27.73 4.89
C ASP A 370 -0.59 27.61 4.03
N VAL A 371 -0.73 28.43 2.99
CA VAL A 371 -1.90 28.39 2.07
C VAL A 371 -1.89 27.10 1.27
N LEU A 372 -0.74 26.78 0.66
CA LEU A 372 -0.56 25.51 -0.04
C LEU A 372 -0.78 24.31 0.88
N ARG A 373 -0.21 24.35 2.09
CA ARG A 373 -0.35 23.27 3.07
C ARG A 373 -1.82 23.02 3.43
N GLN A 374 -2.58 24.07 3.74
CA GLN A 374 -4.01 23.97 4.06
C GLN A 374 -4.81 23.41 2.88
N LYS A 375 -4.53 23.87 1.66
CA LYS A 375 -5.14 23.35 0.42
C LYS A 375 -4.89 21.86 0.27
N LEU A 376 -3.63 21.40 0.40
CA LEU A 376 -3.27 19.99 0.24
C LEU A 376 -3.91 19.13 1.34
N CYS A 377 -3.96 19.59 2.58
CA CYS A 377 -4.63 18.89 3.68
C CYS A 377 -6.13 18.71 3.43
N ALA A 378 -6.84 19.77 3.07
CA ALA A 378 -8.28 19.72 2.80
C ALA A 378 -8.61 18.79 1.62
N ALA A 379 -7.89 18.93 0.51
CA ALA A 379 -8.06 18.07 -0.66
C ALA A 379 -7.65 16.63 -0.38
N GLY A 380 -6.64 16.40 0.46
CA GLY A 380 -6.23 15.07 0.90
C GLY A 380 -7.31 14.36 1.72
N LEU A 381 -7.91 15.03 2.68
CA LEU A 381 -9.03 14.50 3.48
C LEU A 381 -10.23 14.16 2.59
N GLN A 382 -10.59 15.05 1.67
CA GLN A 382 -11.68 14.81 0.72
C GLN A 382 -11.39 13.59 -0.18
N PHE A 383 -10.15 13.47 -0.67
CA PHE A 383 -9.72 12.34 -1.50
C PHE A 383 -9.84 11.02 -0.74
N THR A 384 -9.36 10.96 0.51
CA THR A 384 -9.32 9.71 1.29
C THR A 384 -10.69 9.24 1.75
N ALA A 385 -11.69 10.11 1.85
CA ALA A 385 -13.05 9.75 2.27
C ALA A 385 -13.68 8.64 1.40
N GLN A 386 -13.33 8.56 0.10
CA GLN A 386 -13.83 7.53 -0.82
C GLN A 386 -13.05 6.19 -0.71
N TYR A 387 -11.92 6.16 0.01
CA TYR A 387 -11.06 4.97 0.16
C TYR A 387 -11.19 4.31 1.54
N GLN A 388 -12.32 4.49 2.22
CA GLN A 388 -12.56 3.78 3.48
C GLN A 388 -12.62 2.26 3.27
N TRP A 389 -12.11 1.50 4.21
CA TRP A 389 -12.10 0.02 4.11
C TRP A 389 -13.48 -0.58 3.88
N SER A 390 -14.53 0.01 4.41
CA SER A 390 -15.92 -0.41 4.16
C SER A 390 -16.30 -0.35 2.68
N ALA A 391 -15.93 0.74 1.99
CA ALA A 391 -16.17 0.89 0.55
C ALA A 391 -15.31 -0.08 -0.29
N ILE A 392 -14.05 -0.28 0.11
CA ILE A 392 -13.13 -1.22 -0.54
C ILE A 392 -13.63 -2.67 -0.38
N ALA A 393 -14.10 -3.03 0.81
CA ALA A 393 -14.67 -4.35 1.06
C ALA A 393 -15.91 -4.64 0.21
N LEU A 394 -16.76 -3.64 -0.04
CA LEU A 394 -17.90 -3.78 -0.96
C LEU A 394 -17.47 -4.03 -2.41
N GLN A 395 -16.37 -3.41 -2.87
CA GLN A 395 -15.80 -3.70 -4.18
C GLN A 395 -15.25 -5.12 -4.26
N GLN A 396 -14.56 -5.57 -3.21
CA GLN A 396 -14.03 -6.93 -3.13
C GLN A 396 -15.16 -7.97 -3.04
N GLU A 397 -16.22 -7.70 -2.30
CA GLU A 397 -17.40 -8.54 -2.19
C GLU A 397 -18.09 -8.77 -3.54
N LYS A 398 -18.21 -7.73 -4.38
CA LYS A 398 -18.72 -7.87 -5.75
C LYS A 398 -17.89 -8.90 -6.56
N ILE A 399 -16.58 -8.87 -6.41
CA ILE A 399 -15.68 -9.83 -7.07
C ILE A 399 -15.91 -11.25 -6.54
N TYR A 400 -16.19 -11.42 -5.24
CA TYR A 400 -16.53 -12.74 -4.70
C TYR A 400 -17.80 -13.30 -5.34
N PHE A 401 -18.83 -12.49 -5.48
CA PHE A 401 -20.08 -12.92 -6.16
C PHE A 401 -19.90 -13.16 -7.67
N GLU A 402 -18.92 -12.54 -8.34
CA GLU A 402 -18.59 -12.86 -9.74
C GLU A 402 -18.03 -14.26 -9.93
N VAL A 403 -17.40 -14.85 -8.91
CA VAL A 403 -16.69 -16.14 -9.00
C VAL A 403 -17.32 -17.26 -8.20
N ALA A 404 -18.18 -16.93 -7.23
CA ALA A 404 -18.92 -17.90 -6.44
C ALA A 404 -19.84 -18.78 -7.33
N PRO A 405 -20.11 -20.04 -6.92
CA PRO A 405 -20.95 -20.97 -7.65
C PRO A 405 -22.44 -20.55 -7.69
#